data_e2583d84150c09df0e7a8b70638ef760
#
_entry.id   e2583d84150c09df0e7a8b70638ef760
#
_cell.length_a   1.000
_cell.length_b   1.000
_cell.length_c   1.000
_cell.angle_alpha   90.00
_cell.angle_beta   90.00
_cell.angle_gamma   90.00
#
_symmetry.space_group_name_H-M   'P 1'
#
loop_
_entity.id
_entity.type
_entity.pdbx_description
1 polymer ?
#
loop_
_entity_poly.entity_id
_entity_poly.type
_entity_poly.pdbx_seq_one_letter_code
_entity_poly.pdbx_strand_id
1 'polypeptide(L)'
;MVKKEVEIKNRTGLHTRPAAMLVKLASKFKSDFFIEKNGIEINGKSIIGVMSLAAEQGSKLTLKFIGEDEEEAAKAIIELFESGFGELGELNKIDENRDGKQGN
;
A
#
# COMPACT_ATOMS: atom_id res chain seq x y z
N MET A 1 13.29 10.83 11.28
CA MET A 1 12.08 10.05 11.09
C MET A 1 11.11 10.78 10.16
N VAL A 2 10.53 10.07 9.20
CA VAL A 2 9.51 10.62 8.32
C VAL A 2 8.17 10.03 8.72
N LYS A 3 7.16 10.88 8.84
CA LYS A 3 5.82 10.46 9.25
C LYS A 3 4.83 11.08 8.28
N LYS A 4 4.00 10.24 7.66
CA LYS A 4 3.06 10.69 6.63
C LYS A 4 1.73 9.99 6.80
N GLU A 5 0.66 10.69 6.43
CA GLU A 5 -0.67 10.11 6.45
C GLU A 5 -1.11 9.83 5.03
N VAL A 6 -1.71 8.66 4.80
CA VAL A 6 -2.25 8.30 3.49
C VAL A 6 -3.65 7.74 3.67
N GLU A 7 -4.38 7.72 2.56
CA GLU A 7 -5.70 7.13 2.53
C GLU A 7 -5.70 5.98 1.52
N ILE A 8 -6.34 4.88 1.88
CA ILE A 8 -6.45 3.73 0.98
C ILE A 8 -7.40 4.10 -0.14
N LYS A 9 -6.91 4.06 -1.37
CA LYS A 9 -7.70 4.47 -2.55
C LYS A 9 -8.23 3.30 -3.35
N ASN A 10 -7.60 2.15 -3.24
CA ASN A 10 -8.00 0.99 -4.03
C ASN A 10 -9.17 0.26 -3.39
N ARG A 11 -9.96 -0.36 -4.25
CA ARG A 11 -11.21 -0.98 -3.82
C ARG A 11 -11.01 -2.12 -2.84
N THR A 12 -9.98 -2.91 -3.03
CA THR A 12 -9.76 -4.09 -2.19
C THR A 12 -9.10 -3.78 -0.86
N GLY A 13 -8.60 -2.56 -0.66
CA GLY A 13 -7.87 -2.25 0.56
C GLY A 13 -6.56 -3.01 0.61
N LEU A 14 -6.09 -3.31 1.82
CA LEU A 14 -4.82 -4.02 2.00
C LEU A 14 -5.04 -5.53 2.08
N HIS A 15 -5.67 -6.07 1.05
CA HIS A 15 -5.81 -7.51 0.90
C HIS A 15 -4.48 -8.13 0.48
N THR A 16 -4.50 -9.42 0.19
CA THR A 16 -3.29 -10.19 -0.05
C THR A 16 -2.37 -9.57 -1.09
N ARG A 17 -2.91 -9.21 -2.25
CA ARG A 17 -2.07 -8.70 -3.32
C ARG A 17 -1.48 -7.33 -3.01
N PRO A 18 -2.27 -6.33 -2.60
CA PRO A 18 -1.69 -5.04 -2.20
C PRO A 18 -0.73 -5.18 -1.03
N ALA A 19 -1.04 -6.03 -0.06
CA ALA A 19 -0.16 -6.22 1.08
C ALA A 19 1.19 -6.78 0.64
N ALA A 20 1.17 -7.75 -0.27
CA ALA A 20 2.41 -8.32 -0.78
C ALA A 20 3.21 -7.29 -1.56
N MET A 21 2.55 -6.47 -2.36
CA MET A 21 3.22 -5.41 -3.11
C MET A 21 3.89 -4.42 -2.16
N LEU A 22 3.18 -4.05 -1.12
CA LEU A 22 3.69 -3.09 -0.15
C LEU A 22 4.92 -3.63 0.58
N VAL A 23 4.83 -4.86 1.07
CA VAL A 23 5.93 -5.47 1.80
C VAL A 23 7.14 -5.66 0.89
N LYS A 24 6.91 -6.07 -0.35
CA LYS A 24 8.00 -6.26 -1.29
C LYS A 24 8.73 -4.96 -1.56
N LEU A 25 7.97 -3.88 -1.76
CA LEU A 25 8.58 -2.57 -2.00
C LEU A 25 9.31 -2.09 -0.76
N ALA A 26 8.67 -2.18 0.40
CA ALA A 26 9.28 -1.72 1.65
C ALA A 26 10.58 -2.46 1.96
N SER A 27 10.64 -3.73 1.58
CA SER A 27 11.82 -4.54 1.87
C SER A 27 13.04 -4.13 1.06
N LYS A 28 12.86 -3.30 0.03
CA LYS A 28 13.99 -2.80 -0.73
C LYS A 28 14.75 -1.70 -0.02
N PHE A 29 14.16 -1.15 1.03
CA PHE A 29 14.76 -0.05 1.78
C PHE A 29 15.26 -0.55 3.13
N LYS A 30 16.31 0.10 3.62
CA LYS A 30 16.90 -0.25 4.90
C LYS A 30 16.11 0.30 6.08
N SER A 31 15.40 1.40 5.86
CA SER A 31 14.65 2.05 6.92
C SER A 31 13.60 1.13 7.50
N ASP A 32 13.35 1.28 8.79
CA ASP A 32 12.23 0.64 9.43
C ASP A 32 10.95 1.32 8.94
N PHE A 33 9.91 0.52 8.79
CA PHE A 33 8.65 1.02 8.26
C PHE A 33 7.51 0.49 9.12
N PHE A 34 6.70 1.41 9.63
CA PHE A 34 5.56 1.07 10.48
C PHE A 34 4.30 1.70 9.94
N ILE A 35 3.19 1.02 10.14
CA ILE A 35 1.87 1.52 9.73
C ILE A 35 0.97 1.52 10.95
N GLU A 36 0.30 2.63 11.17
CA GLU A 36 -0.62 2.76 12.29
C GLU A 36 -2.03 3.01 11.76
N LYS A 37 -3.00 2.32 12.35
CA LYS A 37 -4.42 2.53 12.09
C LYS A 37 -5.15 2.49 13.41
N ASN A 38 -5.85 3.58 13.72
CA ASN A 38 -6.66 3.65 14.95
C ASN A 38 -5.86 3.30 16.20
N GLY A 39 -4.63 3.79 16.28
CA GLY A 39 -3.80 3.60 17.45
C GLY A 39 -3.02 2.29 17.48
N ILE A 40 -3.24 1.42 16.51
CA ILE A 40 -2.52 0.15 16.45
C ILE A 40 -1.42 0.25 15.41
N GLU A 41 -0.19 0.04 15.83
CA GLU A 41 0.97 0.15 14.96
C GLU A 41 1.54 -1.23 14.68
N ILE A 42 1.83 -1.50 13.40
CA ILE A 42 2.42 -2.78 13.00
C ILE A 42 3.64 -2.53 12.14
N ASN A 43 4.44 -3.59 11.96
CA ASN A 43 5.61 -3.54 11.11
C ASN A 43 5.18 -3.64 9.65
N GLY A 44 5.47 -2.60 8.87
CA GLY A 44 5.05 -2.55 7.47
C GLY A 44 5.80 -3.50 6.56
N LYS A 45 6.83 -4.18 7.07
CA LYS A 45 7.56 -5.19 6.30
C LYS A 45 7.06 -6.60 6.59
N SER A 46 5.97 -6.72 7.36
CA SER A 46 5.37 -8.00 7.69
C SER A 46 4.01 -8.11 6.99
N ILE A 47 3.86 -9.10 6.12
CA ILE A 47 2.59 -9.30 5.41
C ILE A 47 1.47 -9.56 6.42
N ILE A 48 1.74 -10.40 7.41
CA ILE A 48 0.74 -10.71 8.42
C ILE A 48 0.36 -9.45 9.19
N GLY A 49 1.36 -8.64 9.56
CA GLY A 49 1.09 -7.38 10.23
C GLY A 49 0.22 -6.46 9.41
N VAL A 50 0.58 -6.29 8.13
CA VAL A 50 -0.16 -5.42 7.24
C VAL A 50 -1.60 -5.89 7.10
N MET A 51 -1.79 -7.18 6.90
CA MET A 51 -3.14 -7.72 6.72
C MET A 51 -3.96 -7.65 8.00
N SER A 52 -3.29 -7.72 9.15
CA SER A 52 -4.01 -7.66 10.42
C SER A 52 -4.67 -6.32 10.66
N LEU A 53 -4.26 -5.28 9.93
CA LEU A 53 -4.90 -3.98 10.05
C LEU A 53 -6.31 -3.97 9.47
N ALA A 54 -6.61 -4.92 8.59
CA ALA A 54 -7.91 -4.99 7.92
C ALA A 54 -8.30 -3.64 7.34
N ALA A 55 -7.32 -2.94 6.74
CA ALA A 55 -7.55 -1.60 6.20
C ALA A 55 -8.32 -1.68 4.90
N GLU A 56 -9.43 -0.98 4.84
CA GLU A 56 -10.31 -0.99 3.67
C GLU A 56 -10.24 0.33 2.94
N GLN A 57 -10.83 0.37 1.75
CA GLN A 57 -10.89 1.59 0.98
C GLN A 57 -11.44 2.72 1.85
N GLY A 58 -10.77 3.86 1.80
CA GLY A 58 -11.16 5.01 2.60
C GLY A 58 -10.47 5.08 3.96
N SER A 59 -9.82 4.00 4.38
CA SER A 59 -9.09 4.01 5.66
C SER A 59 -7.93 4.98 5.59
N LYS A 60 -7.69 5.65 6.72
CA LYS A 60 -6.53 6.55 6.84
C LYS A 60 -5.48 5.88 7.68
N LEU A 61 -4.27 5.90 7.18
CA LEU A 61 -3.14 5.25 7.84
C LEU A 61 -2.03 6.25 8.06
N THR A 62 -1.30 6.07 9.17
CA THR A 62 -0.11 6.85 9.42
C THR A 62 1.10 5.96 9.14
N LEU A 63 1.98 6.44 8.27
CA LEU A 63 3.19 5.72 7.88
C LEU A 63 4.38 6.36 8.56
N LYS A 64 5.26 5.53 9.13
CA LYS A 64 6.48 6.00 9.77
C LYS A 64 7.68 5.32 9.14
N PHE A 65 8.71 6.12 8.85
CA PHE A 65 9.94 5.61 8.25
C PHE A 65 11.12 6.11 9.07
N ILE A 66 11.97 5.21 9.49
CA ILE A 66 13.12 5.55 10.34
C ILE A 66 14.35 4.89 9.76
N GLY A 67 15.32 5.69 9.30
CA GLY A 67 16.56 5.15 8.80
C GLY A 67 17.22 6.05 7.78
N GLU A 68 18.33 5.54 7.26
CA GLU A 68 19.20 6.26 6.35
C GLU A 68 18.48 6.68 5.07
N ASP A 69 17.66 5.78 4.52
CA ASP A 69 16.96 6.03 3.27
C ASP A 69 15.48 6.31 3.49
N GLU A 70 15.16 6.90 4.65
CA GLU A 70 13.76 7.11 5.01
C GLU A 70 13.01 8.01 4.03
N GLU A 71 13.69 9.01 3.46
CA GLU A 71 13.01 9.91 2.52
C GLU A 71 12.66 9.19 1.24
N GLU A 72 13.58 8.39 0.74
CA GLU A 72 13.35 7.63 -0.49
C GLU A 72 12.29 6.57 -0.27
N ALA A 73 12.35 5.92 0.86
CA ALA A 73 11.35 4.90 1.20
C ALA A 73 9.96 5.52 1.28
N ALA A 74 9.86 6.67 1.95
CA ALA A 74 8.58 7.35 2.09
C ALA A 74 8.01 7.71 0.73
N LYS A 75 8.85 8.27 -0.14
CA LYS A 75 8.39 8.69 -1.46
C LYS A 75 7.86 7.50 -2.26
N ALA A 76 8.61 6.42 -2.29
CA ALA A 76 8.23 5.26 -3.07
C ALA A 76 6.93 4.63 -2.56
N ILE A 77 6.82 4.50 -1.25
CA ILE A 77 5.67 3.84 -0.67
C ILE A 77 4.43 4.71 -0.77
N ILE A 78 4.57 6.03 -0.58
CA ILE A 78 3.45 6.92 -0.74
C ILE A 78 2.93 6.86 -2.17
N GLU A 79 3.82 6.79 -3.15
CA GLU A 79 3.40 6.67 -4.54
C GLU A 79 2.60 5.39 -4.77
N LEU A 80 2.99 4.32 -4.13
CA LEU A 80 2.25 3.06 -4.26
C LEU A 80 0.83 3.20 -3.73
N PHE A 81 0.67 3.83 -2.56
CA PHE A 81 -0.65 4.10 -2.02
C PHE A 81 -1.46 5.02 -2.93
N GLU A 82 -0.81 6.08 -3.43
CA GLU A 82 -1.50 7.05 -4.28
C GLU A 82 -1.96 6.43 -5.59
N SER A 83 -1.23 5.47 -6.10
CA SER A 83 -1.61 4.78 -7.33
C SER A 83 -2.69 3.73 -7.11
N GLY A 84 -3.12 3.55 -5.86
CA GLY A 84 -4.10 2.51 -5.54
C GLY A 84 -3.56 1.13 -5.78
N PHE A 85 -2.26 0.94 -5.58
CA PHE A 85 -1.59 -0.35 -5.77
C PHE A 85 -1.80 -0.88 -7.18
N GLY A 86 -1.93 0.04 -8.13
CA GLY A 86 -2.11 -0.32 -9.51
C GLY A 86 -3.54 -0.71 -9.88
N GLU A 87 -4.40 -0.89 -8.88
CA GLU A 87 -5.77 -1.34 -9.16
C GLU A 87 -6.59 -0.33 -9.93
N LEU A 88 -6.37 0.95 -9.66
CA LEU A 88 -7.13 1.99 -10.34
C LEU A 88 -6.88 1.92 -11.84
N GLY A 89 -5.59 1.81 -12.22
CA GLY A 89 -5.26 1.68 -13.62
C GLY A 89 -5.69 0.34 -14.19
N GLU A 90 -5.54 -0.71 -13.41
CA GLU A 90 -5.94 -2.05 -13.85
C GLU A 90 -7.44 -2.14 -14.07
N LEU A 91 -8.21 -1.51 -13.20
CA LEU A 91 -9.65 -1.52 -13.35
C LEU A 91 -10.06 -0.83 -14.64
N ASN A 92 -9.42 0.27 -14.96
CA ASN A 92 -9.70 0.96 -16.21
C ASN A 92 -9.35 0.08 -17.39
N LYS A 93 -8.21 -0.57 -17.32
CA LYS A 93 -7.79 -1.46 -18.38
C LYS A 93 -8.73 -2.64 -18.54
N ILE A 94 -9.14 -3.20 -17.43
CA ILE A 94 -10.04 -4.33 -17.47
C ILE A 94 -11.36 -3.94 -18.09
N ASP A 95 -11.87 -2.78 -17.75
CA ASP A 95 -13.12 -2.30 -18.32
C ASP A 95 -13.00 -2.15 -19.83
N GLU A 96 -11.90 -1.60 -20.27
CA GLU A 96 -11.67 -1.40 -21.69
C GLU A 96 -11.54 -2.74 -22.40
N ASN A 97 -10.83 -3.65 -21.79
CA ASN A 97 -10.58 -4.94 -22.41
C ASN A 97 -11.77 -5.86 -22.36
N ARG A 98 -12.60 -5.64 -21.38
CA ARG A 98 -13.73 -6.54 -21.16
C ARG A 98 -14.57 -6.67 -22.39
N ASP A 99 -14.79 -5.58 -23.08
CA ASP A 99 -15.60 -5.57 -24.29
C ASP A 99 -15.00 -6.48 -25.35
N GLY A 100 -13.71 -6.43 -25.49
CA GLY A 100 -13.05 -7.15 -26.54
C GLY A 100 -12.66 -8.56 -26.18
N LYS A 101 -12.42 -8.82 -24.93
CA LYS A 101 -11.87 -10.10 -24.61
C LYS A 101 -12.64 -10.89 -23.58
N GLN A 102 -13.57 -10.29 -22.93
CA GLN A 102 -14.39 -11.06 -22.02
C GLN A 102 -15.19 -12.08 -22.78
N GLY A 103 -15.38 -11.82 -24.03
CA GLY A 103 -15.99 -12.79 -24.86
C GLY A 103 -15.16 -14.04 -25.03
N ASN A 104 -13.93 -13.97 -24.64
CA ASN A 104 -13.08 -15.14 -24.77
C ASN A 104 -13.26 -16.13 -23.66
#